data_f2d8a6e272d485c66c37f9c2a71daea9
#
_entry.id   f2d8a6e272d485c66c37f9c2a71daea9
#
_cell.length_a   1.000
_cell.length_b   1.000
_cell.length_c   1.000
_cell.angle_alpha   90.00
_cell.angle_beta   90.00
_cell.angle_gamma   90.00
#
_symmetry.space_group_name_H-M   'P 1'
#
loop_
_entity.id
_entity.type
_entity.pdbx_description
1 polymer ?
#
loop_
_entity_poly.entity_id
_entity_poly.type
_entity_poly.pdbx_seq_one_letter_code
_entity_poly.pdbx_strand_id
1 'polypeptide(L)'
;MTFSSEEEQIKRFEEDMVAQDYIAVLRALISKKSIFAQQVGLQEVATYLKEIFIKAGAEVELDESYTAPFVIAKFKSQNPTAKTIIFYNHYDTVPADSDQIWTDDPFTLSIRDGGMYGRGVDDDKGHIIARLTAIQKYLQTHDDLPVTVIFIMEGAEESASVDLEKYLEKHKSLLHGADLLVWEQGIKNSLGQLEISGGNKGIVTFDIKVKSAEVDIHSSFGGVIDSASWYLINALTSLRNKDGRIKVEGLYEQVITPNQRELALVERYAQRSPEEVEAIYGLKLPLLQAEKKDFLNRIFFEPSFNIEGITSGYQGQGVKTILPAEASAKVEVRLVPGLEPHRVLELIRKQLDKNGFDKVELIYTLGEMSYRSDMSAPSILKVIELAKKFYKKGVSVLPTTAGTGPMHTVFEALEVPMVAFGLGNANSRDHGGDENVRIADYYTHIELVEELIVSYE
;
A
#
# COMPACT_ATOMS: atom_id res chain seq x y z
N MET A 1 -27.49 -17.63 7.20
CA MET A 1 -26.97 -16.90 8.36
C MET A 1 -27.54 -15.48 8.34
N THR A 2 -28.09 -14.99 9.45
CA THR A 2 -28.51 -13.61 9.59
C THR A 2 -27.24 -12.77 9.88
N PHE A 3 -26.95 -11.77 9.06
CA PHE A 3 -25.83 -10.86 9.31
C PHE A 3 -26.12 -10.03 10.56
N SER A 4 -25.13 -9.92 11.46
CA SER A 4 -25.20 -9.08 12.63
C SER A 4 -25.27 -7.58 12.26
N SER A 5 -25.98 -6.79 13.06
CA SER A 5 -25.90 -5.31 12.95
C SER A 5 -24.57 -4.81 13.48
N GLU A 6 -24.22 -3.56 13.18
CA GLU A 6 -23.01 -2.93 13.74
C GLU A 6 -23.06 -2.90 15.29
N GLU A 7 -24.22 -2.56 15.87
CA GLU A 7 -24.44 -2.58 17.33
C GLU A 7 -24.27 -4.00 17.91
N GLU A 8 -24.74 -5.04 17.20
CA GLU A 8 -24.59 -6.40 17.62
C GLU A 8 -23.11 -6.87 17.55
N GLN A 9 -22.36 -6.45 16.55
CA GLN A 9 -20.92 -6.72 16.45
C GLN A 9 -20.13 -6.04 17.56
N ILE A 10 -20.45 -4.77 17.87
CA ILE A 10 -19.83 -4.05 18.99
C ILE A 10 -20.12 -4.78 20.31
N LYS A 11 -21.37 -5.17 20.54
CA LYS A 11 -21.74 -5.92 21.76
C LYS A 11 -21.00 -7.24 21.87
N ARG A 12 -20.91 -8.00 20.80
CA ARG A 12 -20.15 -9.28 20.79
C ARG A 12 -18.68 -9.09 21.04
N PHE A 13 -18.08 -8.01 20.49
CA PHE A 13 -16.72 -7.63 20.77
C PHE A 13 -16.51 -7.28 22.25
N GLU A 14 -17.44 -6.53 22.89
CA GLU A 14 -17.36 -6.16 24.31
C GLU A 14 -17.51 -7.37 25.24
N GLU A 15 -18.27 -8.40 24.82
CA GLU A 15 -18.48 -9.62 25.58
C GLU A 15 -17.37 -10.69 25.33
N ASP A 16 -16.54 -10.53 24.31
CA ASP A 16 -15.47 -11.47 23.95
C ASP A 16 -14.20 -11.20 24.78
N MET A 17 -13.96 -12.03 25.78
CA MET A 17 -12.82 -11.86 26.72
C MET A 17 -11.47 -11.90 25.99
N VAL A 18 -11.30 -12.76 24.95
CA VAL A 18 -10.05 -12.80 24.17
C VAL A 18 -9.83 -11.50 23.44
N ALA A 19 -10.88 -11.00 22.75
CA ALA A 19 -10.80 -9.73 22.04
C ALA A 19 -10.47 -8.57 23.00
N GLN A 20 -11.04 -8.56 24.23
CA GLN A 20 -10.75 -7.55 25.23
C GLN A 20 -9.31 -7.63 25.76
N ASP A 21 -8.79 -8.82 26.01
CA ASP A 21 -7.39 -9.03 26.42
C ASP A 21 -6.43 -8.51 25.33
N TYR A 22 -6.71 -8.79 24.06
CA TYR A 22 -5.86 -8.36 22.95
C TYR A 22 -6.03 -6.89 22.56
N ILE A 23 -7.13 -6.23 22.92
CA ILE A 23 -7.22 -4.76 22.84
C ILE A 23 -6.26 -4.09 23.85
N ALA A 24 -6.04 -4.69 25.02
CA ALA A 24 -5.01 -4.20 25.93
C ALA A 24 -3.59 -4.34 25.33
N VAL A 25 -3.34 -5.43 24.59
CA VAL A 25 -2.07 -5.63 23.85
C VAL A 25 -1.93 -4.60 22.73
N LEU A 26 -2.99 -4.36 21.94
CA LEU A 26 -3.00 -3.34 20.89
C LEU A 26 -2.73 -1.95 21.49
N ARG A 27 -3.36 -1.61 22.60
CA ARG A 27 -3.13 -0.34 23.29
C ARG A 27 -1.67 -0.15 23.67
N ALA A 28 -1.04 -1.20 24.21
CA ALA A 28 0.38 -1.19 24.56
C ALA A 28 1.27 -1.08 23.30
N LEU A 29 0.89 -1.73 22.18
CA LEU A 29 1.62 -1.68 20.92
C LEU A 29 1.52 -0.29 20.27
N ILE A 30 0.34 0.34 20.25
CA ILE A 30 0.14 1.71 19.75
C ILE A 30 0.96 2.72 20.57
N SER A 31 1.06 2.54 21.89
CA SER A 31 1.83 3.45 22.74
C SER A 31 3.34 3.43 22.46
N LYS A 32 3.83 2.41 21.78
CA LYS A 32 5.23 2.29 21.38
C LYS A 32 5.41 2.87 19.97
N LYS A 33 6.11 3.99 19.90
CA LYS A 33 6.47 4.59 18.61
C LYS A 33 7.40 3.66 17.84
N SER A 34 7.19 3.53 16.54
CA SER A 34 8.05 2.81 15.62
C SER A 34 8.06 3.55 14.29
N ILE A 35 8.94 4.53 14.14
CA ILE A 35 8.96 5.45 13.00
C ILE A 35 10.30 5.27 12.28
N PHE A 36 10.29 4.52 11.16
CA PHE A 36 11.52 4.23 10.42
C PHE A 36 12.21 5.49 9.92
N ALA A 37 11.46 6.43 9.34
CA ALA A 37 12.01 7.69 8.83
C ALA A 37 12.77 8.51 9.89
N GLN A 38 12.44 8.32 11.18
CA GLN A 38 13.08 8.99 12.32
C GLN A 38 14.02 8.06 13.10
N GLN A 39 14.11 6.79 12.73
CA GLN A 39 14.88 5.75 13.44
C GLN A 39 14.49 5.63 14.92
N VAL A 40 13.19 5.71 15.23
CA VAL A 40 12.65 5.70 16.59
C VAL A 40 11.90 4.41 16.87
N GLY A 41 12.24 3.72 17.96
CA GLY A 41 11.48 2.67 18.62
C GLY A 41 11.39 1.33 17.89
N LEU A 42 12.03 1.16 16.74
CA LEU A 42 11.92 -0.05 15.90
C LEU A 42 12.31 -1.32 16.66
N GLN A 43 13.45 -1.30 17.35
CA GLN A 43 13.94 -2.42 18.14
C GLN A 43 13.01 -2.73 19.33
N GLU A 44 12.50 -1.71 20.00
CA GLU A 44 11.59 -1.87 21.13
C GLU A 44 10.29 -2.57 20.69
N VAL A 45 9.71 -2.13 19.56
CA VAL A 45 8.47 -2.69 19.04
C VAL A 45 8.68 -4.12 18.54
N ALA A 46 9.76 -4.40 17.82
CA ALA A 46 10.09 -5.76 17.35
C ALA A 46 10.29 -6.72 18.54
N THR A 47 10.96 -6.27 19.61
CA THR A 47 11.12 -7.04 20.83
C THR A 47 9.78 -7.30 21.52
N TYR A 48 8.93 -6.29 21.59
CA TYR A 48 7.58 -6.44 22.17
C TYR A 48 6.72 -7.41 21.35
N LEU A 49 6.75 -7.34 20.01
CA LEU A 49 6.08 -8.30 19.14
C LEU A 49 6.58 -9.72 19.40
N LYS A 50 7.90 -9.94 19.47
CA LYS A 50 8.46 -11.24 19.84
C LYS A 50 7.87 -11.77 21.14
N GLU A 51 7.82 -10.95 22.18
CA GLU A 51 7.31 -11.35 23.52
C GLU A 51 5.83 -11.76 23.47
N ILE A 52 4.97 -10.97 22.81
CA ILE A 52 3.54 -11.28 22.73
C ILE A 52 3.27 -12.54 21.90
N PHE A 53 4.01 -12.76 20.80
CA PHE A 53 3.85 -13.96 19.97
C PHE A 53 4.38 -15.22 20.66
N ILE A 54 5.49 -15.15 21.40
CA ILE A 54 5.96 -16.26 22.26
C ILE A 54 4.91 -16.59 23.32
N LYS A 55 4.37 -15.58 24.01
CA LYS A 55 3.31 -15.78 25.01
C LYS A 55 2.05 -16.39 24.40
N ALA A 56 1.76 -16.09 23.16
CA ALA A 56 0.64 -16.64 22.39
C ALA A 56 0.89 -18.08 21.88
N GLY A 57 2.10 -18.66 22.09
CA GLY A 57 2.44 -20.02 21.72
C GLY A 57 3.13 -20.18 20.37
N ALA A 58 3.58 -19.10 19.73
CA ALA A 58 4.34 -19.17 18.48
C ALA A 58 5.82 -19.50 18.70
N GLU A 59 6.42 -20.17 17.74
CA GLU A 59 7.87 -20.16 17.54
C GLU A 59 8.25 -18.82 16.90
N VAL A 60 9.17 -18.05 17.52
CA VAL A 60 9.48 -16.69 17.06
C VAL A 60 10.97 -16.50 16.79
N GLU A 61 11.29 -15.99 15.63
CA GLU A 61 12.62 -15.51 15.26
C GLU A 61 12.59 -13.98 15.17
N LEU A 62 13.56 -13.31 15.81
CA LEU A 62 13.81 -11.88 15.69
C LEU A 62 15.16 -11.71 15.00
N ASP A 63 15.17 -11.15 13.80
CA ASP A 63 16.37 -10.88 13.03
C ASP A 63 16.74 -9.40 13.10
N GLU A 64 17.79 -9.12 13.88
CA GLU A 64 18.31 -7.77 14.13
C GLU A 64 19.44 -7.37 13.17
N SER A 65 19.70 -8.16 12.13
CA SER A 65 20.81 -7.91 11.21
C SER A 65 20.52 -6.87 10.11
N TYR A 66 19.34 -6.31 10.10
CA TYR A 66 18.85 -5.32 9.12
C TYR A 66 18.66 -3.93 9.71
N THR A 67 18.39 -2.93 8.86
CA THR A 67 18.18 -1.54 9.27
C THR A 67 17.02 -1.38 10.27
N ALA A 68 15.94 -2.15 10.07
CA ALA A 68 14.92 -2.40 11.07
C ALA A 68 14.82 -3.91 11.32
N PRO A 69 14.62 -4.37 12.56
CA PRO A 69 14.46 -5.78 12.86
C PRO A 69 13.26 -6.40 12.14
N PHE A 70 13.42 -7.64 11.66
CA PHE A 70 12.30 -8.44 11.18
C PHE A 70 11.87 -9.45 12.24
N VAL A 71 10.56 -9.73 12.30
CA VAL A 71 10.00 -10.73 13.20
C VAL A 71 9.24 -11.77 12.38
N ILE A 72 9.66 -13.04 12.46
CA ILE A 72 8.86 -14.19 12.00
C ILE A 72 8.24 -14.86 13.20
N ALA A 73 6.93 -15.08 13.20
CA ALA A 73 6.23 -15.85 14.22
C ALA A 73 5.45 -16.98 13.56
N LYS A 74 5.66 -18.22 14.02
CA LYS A 74 5.07 -19.42 13.42
C LYS A 74 4.25 -20.20 14.44
N PHE A 75 2.98 -20.37 14.13
CA PHE A 75 2.08 -21.33 14.78
C PHE A 75 2.01 -22.59 13.92
N LYS A 76 2.77 -23.60 14.30
CA LYS A 76 2.90 -24.84 13.54
C LYS A 76 1.75 -25.79 13.87
N SER A 77 1.00 -26.26 12.86
CA SER A 77 0.06 -27.35 13.03
C SER A 77 0.79 -28.65 13.32
N GLN A 78 0.19 -29.50 14.16
CA GLN A 78 0.66 -30.87 14.40
C GLN A 78 0.45 -31.78 13.20
N ASN A 79 -0.47 -31.45 12.30
CA ASN A 79 -0.64 -32.16 11.04
C ASN A 79 0.50 -31.80 10.06
N PRO A 80 1.41 -32.75 9.71
CA PRO A 80 2.55 -32.46 8.86
C PRO A 80 2.16 -32.12 7.41
N THR A 81 0.92 -32.36 6.99
CA THR A 81 0.39 -32.06 5.67
C THR A 81 -0.55 -30.85 5.68
N ALA A 82 -0.63 -30.15 6.83
CA ALA A 82 -1.45 -28.94 6.95
C ALA A 82 -0.97 -27.89 5.96
N LYS A 83 -1.93 -27.19 5.37
CA LYS A 83 -1.66 -26.02 4.53
C LYS A 83 -1.03 -24.88 5.34
N THR A 84 -0.35 -23.98 4.66
CA THR A 84 0.31 -22.85 5.29
C THR A 84 -0.28 -21.53 4.80
N ILE A 85 -0.70 -20.70 5.74
CA ILE A 85 -1.12 -19.31 5.49
C ILE A 85 -0.06 -18.37 6.05
N ILE A 86 0.38 -17.42 5.22
CA ILE A 86 1.27 -16.34 5.64
C ILE A 86 0.45 -15.07 5.83
N PHE A 87 0.63 -14.36 6.93
CA PHE A 87 0.24 -12.98 7.11
C PHE A 87 1.48 -12.10 6.98
N TYR A 88 1.49 -11.24 5.96
CA TYR A 88 2.48 -10.19 5.84
C TYR A 88 1.95 -8.93 6.51
N ASN A 89 2.78 -8.32 7.34
CA ASN A 89 2.46 -7.14 8.13
C ASN A 89 3.70 -6.25 8.30
N HIS A 90 3.47 -4.99 8.67
CA HIS A 90 4.53 -4.13 9.15
C HIS A 90 4.19 -3.52 10.50
N TYR A 91 5.20 -3.13 11.27
CA TYR A 91 5.03 -2.56 12.59
C TYR A 91 5.54 -1.12 12.70
N ASP A 92 6.21 -0.61 11.68
CA ASP A 92 6.52 0.81 11.59
C ASP A 92 5.28 1.63 11.20
N THR A 93 5.38 2.92 11.36
CA THR A 93 4.31 3.88 11.06
C THR A 93 4.92 5.15 10.52
N VAL A 94 4.15 5.93 9.75
CA VAL A 94 4.51 7.30 9.44
C VAL A 94 4.53 8.17 10.70
N PRO A 95 5.27 9.29 10.71
CA PRO A 95 5.22 10.27 11.80
C PRO A 95 3.80 10.81 12.04
N ALA A 96 3.52 11.22 13.28
CA ALA A 96 2.37 12.07 13.58
C ALA A 96 2.86 13.51 13.67
N ASP A 97 2.86 14.21 12.54
CA ASP A 97 3.44 15.54 12.43
C ASP A 97 2.54 16.64 13.02
N SER A 98 3.11 17.78 13.36
CA SER A 98 2.44 18.89 14.03
C SER A 98 1.38 19.60 13.16
N ASP A 99 1.37 19.37 11.86
CA ASP A 99 0.37 19.88 10.92
C ASP A 99 -0.88 18.98 10.82
N GLN A 100 -0.81 17.76 11.38
CA GLN A 100 -1.94 16.85 11.47
C GLN A 100 -2.80 17.17 12.69
N ILE A 101 -4.12 17.18 12.45
CA ILE A 101 -5.09 17.43 13.53
C ILE A 101 -5.48 16.10 14.16
N TRP A 102 -5.14 15.92 15.44
CA TRP A 102 -5.54 14.79 16.25
C TRP A 102 -6.46 15.24 17.40
N THR A 103 -7.52 14.50 17.62
CA THR A 103 -8.43 14.75 18.75
C THR A 103 -7.82 14.33 20.09
N ASP A 104 -7.09 13.20 20.07
CA ASP A 104 -6.36 12.64 21.22
C ASP A 104 -4.89 12.47 20.84
N ASP A 105 -4.04 12.10 21.81
CA ASP A 105 -2.64 11.76 21.53
C ASP A 105 -2.56 10.59 20.52
N PRO A 106 -1.84 10.75 19.38
CA PRO A 106 -1.78 9.74 18.30
C PRO A 106 -1.21 8.39 18.75
N PHE A 107 -0.40 8.36 19.82
CA PHE A 107 0.18 7.14 20.36
C PHE A 107 -0.55 6.65 21.64
N THR A 108 -1.80 7.07 21.81
CA THR A 108 -2.70 6.57 22.84
C THR A 108 -3.98 6.04 22.16
N LEU A 109 -4.17 4.73 22.17
CA LEU A 109 -5.38 4.13 21.58
C LEU A 109 -6.61 4.65 22.30
N SER A 110 -7.41 5.47 21.66
CA SER A 110 -8.68 5.99 22.19
C SER A 110 -9.87 5.28 21.53
N ILE A 111 -10.92 5.08 22.30
CA ILE A 111 -12.17 4.47 21.84
C ILE A 111 -13.29 5.50 22.01
N ARG A 112 -13.90 5.89 20.89
CA ARG A 112 -15.02 6.82 20.85
C ARG A 112 -15.92 6.58 19.64
N ASP A 113 -17.18 6.86 19.76
CA ASP A 113 -18.17 6.81 18.65
C ASP A 113 -18.14 5.49 17.84
N GLY A 114 -17.91 4.34 18.52
CA GLY A 114 -17.83 3.03 17.90
C GLY A 114 -16.55 2.81 17.05
N GLY A 115 -15.54 3.65 17.21
CA GLY A 115 -14.25 3.55 16.55
C GLY A 115 -13.08 3.47 17.54
N MET A 116 -11.97 2.93 17.09
CA MET A 116 -10.66 2.94 17.74
C MET A 116 -9.75 3.88 16.95
N TYR A 117 -9.06 4.78 17.65
CA TYR A 117 -8.24 5.83 17.06
C TYR A 117 -6.82 5.78 17.62
N GLY A 118 -5.82 5.93 16.75
CA GLY A 118 -4.41 5.96 17.10
C GLY A 118 -3.53 5.67 15.89
N ARG A 119 -2.32 6.20 15.86
CA ARG A 119 -1.36 5.95 14.77
C ARG A 119 -0.97 4.46 14.71
N GLY A 120 -1.17 3.83 13.55
CA GLY A 120 -0.94 2.40 13.34
C GLY A 120 -2.16 1.52 13.69
N VAL A 121 -3.31 2.10 14.05
CA VAL A 121 -4.50 1.29 14.39
C VAL A 121 -5.09 0.61 13.15
N ASP A 122 -4.98 1.23 11.99
CA ASP A 122 -5.28 0.64 10.68
C ASP A 122 -3.99 0.23 9.97
N ASP A 123 -2.98 1.06 9.95
CA ASP A 123 -1.75 0.94 9.18
C ASP A 123 -0.53 0.74 10.09
N ASP A 124 -0.13 -0.47 10.53
CA ASP A 124 -0.73 -1.81 10.29
C ASP A 124 -0.80 -2.63 11.60
N LYS A 125 -0.46 -2.01 12.77
CA LYS A 125 -0.43 -2.68 14.10
C LYS A 125 -1.77 -3.31 14.47
N GLY A 126 -2.88 -2.68 14.04
CA GLY A 126 -4.22 -3.20 14.29
C GLY A 126 -4.46 -4.54 13.61
N HIS A 127 -4.01 -4.72 12.37
CA HIS A 127 -4.11 -5.99 11.63
C HIS A 127 -3.28 -7.10 12.29
N ILE A 128 -2.06 -6.80 12.75
CA ILE A 128 -1.23 -7.76 13.48
C ILE A 128 -2.01 -8.35 14.66
N ILE A 129 -2.58 -7.47 15.49
CA ILE A 129 -3.26 -7.91 16.71
C ILE A 129 -4.62 -8.54 16.42
N ALA A 130 -5.38 -8.07 15.42
CA ALA A 130 -6.64 -8.68 15.03
C ALA A 130 -6.43 -10.12 14.53
N ARG A 131 -5.43 -10.34 13.67
CA ARG A 131 -5.06 -11.67 13.16
C ARG A 131 -4.57 -12.61 14.27
N LEU A 132 -3.75 -12.09 15.19
CA LEU A 132 -3.33 -12.85 16.37
C LEU A 132 -4.51 -13.20 17.28
N THR A 133 -5.46 -12.27 17.46
CA THR A 133 -6.68 -12.51 18.26
C THR A 133 -7.50 -13.66 17.67
N ALA A 134 -7.65 -13.71 16.34
CA ALA A 134 -8.38 -14.81 15.67
C ALA A 134 -7.76 -16.18 15.98
N ILE A 135 -6.42 -16.28 15.93
CA ILE A 135 -5.71 -17.52 16.29
C ILE A 135 -5.97 -17.90 17.74
N GLN A 136 -5.90 -16.95 18.65
CA GLN A 136 -6.07 -17.21 20.09
C GLN A 136 -7.52 -17.57 20.43
N LYS A 137 -8.49 -17.00 19.77
CA LYS A 137 -9.90 -17.41 19.90
C LYS A 137 -10.09 -18.87 19.51
N TYR A 138 -9.54 -19.28 18.38
CA TYR A 138 -9.60 -20.67 17.97
C TYR A 138 -8.93 -21.61 18.98
N LEU A 139 -7.72 -21.28 19.45
CA LEU A 139 -6.95 -22.09 20.40
C LEU A 139 -7.56 -22.16 21.80
N GLN A 140 -8.52 -21.29 22.16
CA GLN A 140 -9.26 -21.43 23.42
C GLN A 140 -10.10 -22.72 23.50
N THR A 141 -10.55 -23.21 22.36
CA THR A 141 -11.46 -24.38 22.28
C THR A 141 -10.84 -25.56 21.57
N HIS A 142 -9.63 -25.41 21.03
CA HIS A 142 -8.90 -26.41 20.26
C HIS A 142 -7.43 -26.48 20.68
N ASP A 143 -6.90 -27.69 20.76
CA ASP A 143 -5.51 -27.91 21.20
C ASP A 143 -4.47 -27.68 20.08
N ASP A 144 -4.91 -27.59 18.81
CA ASP A 144 -4.05 -27.43 17.64
C ASP A 144 -4.74 -26.62 16.55
N LEU A 145 -3.94 -25.98 15.67
CA LEU A 145 -4.45 -25.30 14.49
C LEU A 145 -4.60 -26.28 13.31
N PRO A 146 -5.67 -26.16 12.51
CA PRO A 146 -5.85 -27.01 11.33
C PRO A 146 -4.86 -26.65 10.20
N VAL A 147 -4.26 -25.45 10.25
CA VAL A 147 -3.28 -24.96 9.30
C VAL A 147 -2.04 -24.41 10.04
N THR A 148 -0.89 -24.42 9.38
CA THR A 148 0.27 -23.66 9.86
C THR A 148 0.07 -22.19 9.53
N VAL A 149 0.27 -21.31 10.50
CA VAL A 149 0.19 -19.85 10.30
C VAL A 149 1.55 -19.21 10.55
N ILE A 150 2.00 -18.38 9.61
CA ILE A 150 3.26 -17.65 9.71
C ILE A 150 2.97 -16.16 9.60
N PHE A 151 3.48 -15.37 10.54
CA PHE A 151 3.53 -13.91 10.42
C PHE A 151 4.92 -13.50 9.97
N ILE A 152 4.99 -12.64 8.98
CA ILE A 152 6.17 -11.86 8.61
C ILE A 152 5.86 -10.42 9.00
N MET A 153 6.67 -9.83 9.87
CA MET A 153 6.46 -8.46 10.35
C MET A 153 7.75 -7.67 10.14
N GLU A 154 7.70 -6.66 9.30
CA GLU A 154 8.81 -5.76 9.03
C GLU A 154 8.66 -4.39 9.69
N GLY A 155 9.73 -3.61 9.75
CA GLY A 155 9.74 -2.30 10.37
C GLY A 155 10.23 -1.17 9.47
N ALA A 156 10.08 -1.31 8.14
CA ALA A 156 10.54 -0.34 7.16
C ALA A 156 9.60 -0.22 5.94
N GLU A 157 8.34 -0.68 6.03
CA GLU A 157 7.37 -0.63 4.94
C GLU A 157 7.11 0.81 4.50
N GLU A 158 6.87 1.70 5.45
CA GLU A 158 6.63 3.12 5.26
C GLU A 158 7.82 3.90 4.66
N SER A 159 8.90 3.19 4.39
CA SER A 159 10.11 3.70 3.77
C SER A 159 10.64 2.77 2.67
N ALA A 160 9.71 2.15 1.94
CA ALA A 160 9.96 1.30 0.77
C ALA A 160 10.68 -0.02 1.10
N SER A 161 10.43 -0.63 2.26
CA SER A 161 10.85 -2.02 2.59
C SER A 161 12.30 -2.34 2.25
N VAL A 162 13.21 -1.44 2.61
CA VAL A 162 14.61 -1.35 2.11
C VAL A 162 15.44 -2.65 2.22
N ASP A 163 15.10 -3.54 3.12
CA ASP A 163 15.82 -4.81 3.36
C ASP A 163 14.95 -6.06 3.12
N LEU A 164 13.70 -5.91 2.70
CA LEU A 164 12.72 -6.99 2.58
C LEU A 164 13.19 -8.10 1.62
N GLU A 165 13.71 -7.75 0.45
CA GLU A 165 14.21 -8.72 -0.54
C GLU A 165 15.28 -9.64 0.06
N LYS A 166 16.28 -9.08 0.74
CA LYS A 166 17.37 -9.84 1.36
C LYS A 166 16.86 -10.74 2.49
N TYR A 167 15.90 -10.23 3.25
CA TYR A 167 15.26 -10.96 4.34
C TYR A 167 14.47 -12.17 3.82
N LEU A 168 13.63 -11.98 2.82
CA LEU A 168 12.85 -13.05 2.21
C LEU A 168 13.75 -14.12 1.58
N GLU A 169 14.83 -13.75 0.89
CA GLU A 169 15.79 -14.70 0.32
C GLU A 169 16.48 -15.52 1.41
N LYS A 170 16.88 -14.91 2.53
CA LYS A 170 17.47 -15.59 3.69
C LYS A 170 16.51 -16.63 4.29
N HIS A 171 15.21 -16.31 4.38
CA HIS A 171 14.19 -17.15 4.99
C HIS A 171 13.34 -17.94 3.99
N LYS A 172 13.72 -17.95 2.72
CA LYS A 172 12.98 -18.59 1.62
C LYS A 172 12.61 -20.05 1.93
N SER A 173 13.51 -20.82 2.52
CA SER A 173 13.26 -22.23 2.85
C SER A 173 12.14 -22.43 3.90
N LEU A 174 11.86 -21.43 4.73
CA LEU A 174 10.79 -21.45 5.72
C LEU A 174 9.45 -21.03 5.12
N LEU A 175 9.48 -20.12 4.15
CA LEU A 175 8.31 -19.40 3.65
C LEU A 175 7.80 -19.94 2.31
N HIS A 176 8.70 -20.52 1.50
CA HIS A 176 8.35 -21.08 0.20
C HIS A 176 7.39 -22.27 0.32
N GLY A 177 6.43 -22.35 -0.60
CA GLY A 177 5.44 -23.44 -0.63
C GLY A 177 4.23 -23.19 0.25
N ALA A 178 4.06 -21.98 0.78
CA ALA A 178 2.81 -21.58 1.41
C ALA A 178 1.64 -21.56 0.39
N ASP A 179 0.43 -21.81 0.86
CA ASP A 179 -0.76 -21.92 0.01
C ASP A 179 -1.45 -20.59 -0.22
N LEU A 180 -1.26 -19.63 0.67
CA LEU A 180 -1.84 -18.30 0.62
C LEU A 180 -1.00 -17.32 1.42
N LEU A 181 -0.83 -16.11 0.89
CA LEU A 181 -0.38 -14.95 1.66
C LEU A 181 -1.48 -13.90 1.72
N VAL A 182 -1.83 -13.50 2.93
CA VAL A 182 -2.73 -12.38 3.18
C VAL A 182 -1.89 -11.14 3.43
N TRP A 183 -2.08 -10.15 2.57
CA TRP A 183 -1.39 -8.87 2.64
C TRP A 183 -1.84 -8.02 3.82
N GLU A 184 -1.06 -7.04 4.21
CA GLU A 184 -1.25 -6.23 5.42
C GLU A 184 -2.62 -5.56 5.52
N GLN A 185 -3.01 -4.76 4.53
CA GLN A 185 -4.15 -3.86 4.57
C GLN A 185 -5.34 -4.30 3.74
N GLY A 186 -6.44 -3.61 3.93
CA GLY A 186 -7.66 -3.67 3.14
C GLY A 186 -8.79 -2.92 3.82
N ILE A 187 -9.76 -2.47 3.06
CA ILE A 187 -10.83 -1.61 3.56
C ILE A 187 -12.22 -2.18 3.33
N LYS A 188 -13.14 -1.79 4.18
CA LYS A 188 -14.57 -1.77 3.86
C LYS A 188 -14.91 -0.43 3.21
N ASN A 189 -15.36 -0.45 1.99
CA ASN A 189 -15.62 0.72 1.18
C ASN A 189 -16.87 1.51 1.62
N SER A 190 -17.13 2.69 1.05
CA SER A 190 -18.27 3.55 1.42
C SER A 190 -19.64 2.93 1.13
N LEU A 191 -19.71 1.90 0.28
CA LEU A 191 -20.92 1.09 0.05
C LEU A 191 -21.12 -0.01 1.11
N GLY A 192 -20.16 -0.19 2.02
CA GLY A 192 -20.16 -1.22 3.05
C GLY A 192 -19.74 -2.60 2.55
N GLN A 193 -19.06 -2.68 1.41
CA GLN A 193 -18.50 -3.92 0.87
C GLN A 193 -17.06 -4.08 1.32
N LEU A 194 -16.61 -5.29 1.67
CA LEU A 194 -15.19 -5.56 1.83
C LEU A 194 -14.50 -5.48 0.47
N GLU A 195 -13.45 -4.70 0.35
CA GLU A 195 -12.58 -4.73 -0.82
C GLU A 195 -11.57 -5.86 -0.67
N ILE A 196 -11.48 -6.70 -1.70
CA ILE A 196 -10.50 -7.79 -1.79
C ILE A 196 -9.68 -7.52 -3.04
N SER A 197 -8.39 -7.27 -2.87
CA SER A 197 -7.49 -6.98 -3.99
C SER A 197 -6.38 -8.01 -4.13
N GLY A 198 -5.94 -8.25 -5.36
CA GLY A 198 -4.89 -9.22 -5.70
C GLY A 198 -3.56 -8.60 -6.07
N GLY A 199 -3.38 -7.29 -5.92
CA GLY A 199 -2.15 -6.66 -6.36
C GLY A 199 -2.11 -5.16 -6.15
N ASN A 200 -1.00 -4.56 -6.57
CA ASN A 200 -0.76 -3.14 -6.55
C ASN A 200 -0.02 -2.67 -7.80
N LYS A 201 -0.08 -1.36 -8.07
CA LYS A 201 0.78 -0.75 -9.07
C LYS A 201 2.21 -0.64 -8.54
N GLY A 202 3.16 -0.64 -9.47
CA GLY A 202 4.52 -0.23 -9.20
C GLY A 202 4.69 1.28 -9.33
N ILE A 203 5.90 1.72 -9.11
CA ILE A 203 6.31 3.12 -9.20
C ILE A 203 7.76 3.22 -9.66
N VAL A 204 8.09 4.28 -10.37
CA VAL A 204 9.46 4.79 -10.47
C VAL A 204 9.43 6.29 -10.25
N THR A 205 10.25 6.77 -9.32
CA THR A 205 10.42 8.19 -9.03
C THR A 205 11.82 8.66 -9.42
N PHE A 206 11.90 9.85 -9.96
CA PHE A 206 13.15 10.43 -10.41
C PHE A 206 13.07 11.95 -10.50
N ASP A 207 14.21 12.60 -10.34
CA ASP A 207 14.33 14.03 -10.63
C ASP A 207 14.70 14.21 -12.11
N ILE A 208 14.11 15.23 -12.72
CA ILE A 208 14.53 15.79 -14.01
C ILE A 208 15.23 17.11 -13.73
N LYS A 209 16.50 17.25 -14.14
CA LYS A 209 17.27 18.48 -13.96
C LYS A 209 17.78 19.03 -15.29
N VAL A 210 17.79 20.34 -15.39
CA VAL A 210 18.30 21.09 -16.53
C VAL A 210 19.20 22.21 -16.03
N LYS A 211 20.41 22.28 -16.57
CA LYS A 211 21.32 23.44 -16.43
C LYS A 211 21.58 24.04 -17.80
N SER A 212 21.08 25.25 -18.05
CA SER A 212 21.22 25.96 -19.33
C SER A 212 22.35 26.98 -19.34
N ALA A 213 22.81 27.42 -18.15
CA ALA A 213 23.89 28.41 -18.01
C ALA A 213 24.61 28.25 -16.67
N GLU A 214 25.74 28.88 -16.49
CA GLU A 214 26.45 28.88 -15.20
C GLU A 214 25.81 29.82 -14.16
N VAL A 215 25.11 30.86 -14.63
CA VAL A 215 24.46 31.87 -13.79
C VAL A 215 23.13 32.31 -14.43
N ASP A 216 22.24 32.86 -13.62
CA ASP A 216 21.05 33.54 -14.12
C ASP A 216 21.40 34.67 -15.06
N ILE A 217 20.74 34.76 -16.19
CA ILE A 217 21.00 35.75 -17.22
C ILE A 217 19.90 36.83 -17.17
N HIS A 218 20.23 38.08 -17.43
CA HIS A 218 19.24 39.14 -17.49
C HIS A 218 18.21 38.85 -18.61
N SER A 219 16.93 39.00 -18.34
CA SER A 219 15.82 38.61 -19.23
C SER A 219 15.79 39.39 -20.57
N SER A 220 16.52 40.48 -20.70
CA SER A 220 16.70 41.20 -21.99
C SER A 220 17.26 40.32 -23.12
N PHE A 221 17.94 39.21 -22.77
CA PHE A 221 18.47 38.25 -23.73
C PHE A 221 17.44 37.15 -24.12
N GLY A 222 16.22 37.16 -23.56
CA GLY A 222 15.20 36.11 -23.78
C GLY A 222 14.74 35.93 -25.23
N GLY A 223 15.04 36.91 -26.13
CA GLY A 223 14.76 36.74 -27.56
C GLY A 223 15.80 35.89 -28.31
N VAL A 224 16.93 35.57 -27.69
CA VAL A 224 18.07 34.86 -28.32
C VAL A 224 18.67 33.75 -27.47
N ILE A 225 18.34 33.72 -26.17
CA ILE A 225 18.77 32.67 -25.25
C ILE A 225 17.55 32.02 -24.66
N ASP A 226 17.48 30.68 -24.73
CA ASP A 226 16.45 29.92 -24.04
C ASP A 226 16.84 29.69 -22.57
N SER A 227 15.84 29.58 -21.67
CA SER A 227 16.09 29.37 -20.25
C SER A 227 15.93 27.90 -19.88
N ALA A 228 16.54 27.49 -18.77
CA ALA A 228 16.33 26.16 -18.19
C ALA A 228 14.84 25.86 -17.96
N SER A 229 14.03 26.88 -17.59
CA SER A 229 12.59 26.74 -17.40
C SER A 229 11.87 26.26 -18.65
N TRP A 230 12.09 26.94 -19.80
CA TRP A 230 11.46 26.56 -21.06
C TRP A 230 11.95 25.22 -21.57
N TYR A 231 13.25 24.94 -21.44
CA TYR A 231 13.82 23.65 -21.81
C TYR A 231 13.17 22.51 -21.05
N LEU A 232 13.04 22.65 -19.71
CA LEU A 232 12.36 21.67 -18.84
C LEU A 232 10.88 21.49 -19.20
N ILE A 233 10.11 22.59 -19.38
CA ILE A 233 8.70 22.53 -19.73
C ILE A 233 8.49 21.80 -21.07
N ASN A 234 9.31 22.12 -22.08
CA ASN A 234 9.25 21.48 -23.39
C ASN A 234 9.62 19.99 -23.31
N ALA A 235 10.65 19.63 -22.52
CA ALA A 235 11.02 18.25 -22.27
C ALA A 235 9.87 17.47 -21.65
N LEU A 236 9.28 17.97 -20.55
CA LEU A 236 8.13 17.35 -19.88
C LEU A 236 6.93 17.21 -20.83
N THR A 237 6.59 18.26 -21.57
CA THR A 237 5.47 18.25 -22.51
C THR A 237 5.69 17.25 -23.65
N SER A 238 6.93 16.98 -24.04
CA SER A 238 7.26 16.01 -25.06
C SER A 238 7.01 14.54 -24.68
N LEU A 239 6.92 14.26 -23.35
CA LEU A 239 6.71 12.92 -22.79
C LEU A 239 5.24 12.56 -22.54
N ARG A 240 4.31 13.51 -22.75
CA ARG A 240 2.90 13.30 -22.44
C ARG A 240 1.98 13.84 -23.52
N ASN A 241 0.95 13.07 -23.87
CA ASN A 241 -0.11 13.50 -24.77
C ASN A 241 -1.13 14.42 -24.04
N LYS A 242 -1.95 15.12 -24.83
CA LYS A 242 -3.01 16.00 -24.28
C LYS A 242 -4.08 15.23 -23.49
N ASP A 243 -4.30 13.97 -23.83
CA ASP A 243 -5.21 13.06 -23.14
C ASP A 243 -4.60 12.44 -21.87
N GLY A 244 -3.38 12.82 -21.49
CA GLY A 244 -2.67 12.37 -20.31
C GLY A 244 -1.85 11.09 -20.47
N ARG A 245 -1.92 10.41 -21.62
CA ARG A 245 -1.11 9.20 -21.85
C ARG A 245 0.37 9.53 -22.03
N ILE A 246 1.22 8.62 -21.60
CA ILE A 246 2.68 8.73 -21.73
C ILE A 246 3.04 8.61 -23.22
N LYS A 247 3.88 9.52 -23.69
CA LYS A 247 4.35 9.57 -25.07
C LYS A 247 5.81 9.13 -25.14
N VAL A 248 6.05 7.86 -24.83
CA VAL A 248 7.36 7.21 -24.84
C VAL A 248 7.25 5.95 -25.68
N GLU A 249 8.05 5.86 -26.75
CA GLU A 249 8.05 4.71 -27.66
C GLU A 249 8.53 3.44 -26.92
N GLY A 250 7.88 2.32 -27.19
CA GLY A 250 8.22 1.02 -26.61
C GLY A 250 7.72 0.82 -25.17
N LEU A 251 7.03 1.81 -24.56
CA LEU A 251 6.56 1.70 -23.19
C LEU A 251 5.29 0.85 -23.11
N TYR A 252 4.28 1.14 -23.90
CA TYR A 252 3.01 0.40 -23.85
C TYR A 252 3.12 -1.02 -24.42
N GLU A 253 4.08 -1.27 -25.30
CA GLU A 253 4.39 -2.60 -25.85
C GLU A 253 4.89 -3.59 -24.80
N GLN A 254 5.37 -3.11 -23.66
CA GLN A 254 5.81 -3.93 -22.54
C GLN A 254 4.67 -4.24 -21.56
N VAL A 255 3.59 -3.47 -21.59
CA VAL A 255 2.47 -3.62 -20.66
C VAL A 255 1.79 -4.98 -20.85
N ILE A 256 1.71 -5.76 -19.77
CA ILE A 256 0.91 -6.98 -19.73
C ILE A 256 -0.56 -6.58 -19.66
N THR A 257 -1.27 -6.79 -20.77
CA THR A 257 -2.70 -6.44 -20.85
C THR A 257 -3.55 -7.27 -19.89
N PRO A 258 -4.57 -6.67 -19.27
CA PRO A 258 -5.48 -7.42 -18.41
C PRO A 258 -6.28 -8.44 -19.22
N ASN A 259 -6.54 -9.60 -18.60
CA ASN A 259 -7.41 -10.60 -19.19
C ASN A 259 -8.90 -10.22 -19.05
N GLN A 260 -9.79 -10.98 -19.71
CA GLN A 260 -11.23 -10.68 -19.70
C GLN A 260 -11.85 -10.72 -18.30
N ARG A 261 -11.35 -11.61 -17.40
CA ARG A 261 -11.83 -11.69 -16.04
C ARG A 261 -11.45 -10.45 -15.24
N GLU A 262 -10.20 -10.01 -15.35
CA GLU A 262 -9.71 -8.80 -14.69
C GLU A 262 -10.47 -7.55 -15.14
N LEU A 263 -10.71 -7.41 -16.44
CA LEU A 263 -11.55 -6.34 -16.99
C LEU A 263 -12.98 -6.40 -16.43
N ALA A 264 -13.59 -7.58 -16.33
CA ALA A 264 -14.93 -7.75 -15.78
C ALA A 264 -15.01 -7.45 -14.30
N LEU A 265 -13.95 -7.71 -13.52
CA LEU A 265 -13.87 -7.35 -12.10
C LEU A 265 -13.86 -5.82 -11.93
N VAL A 266 -13.01 -5.13 -12.69
CA VAL A 266 -12.89 -3.66 -12.66
C VAL A 266 -14.17 -2.98 -13.19
N GLU A 267 -14.81 -3.51 -14.23
CA GLU A 267 -16.07 -2.97 -14.77
C GLU A 267 -17.21 -3.01 -13.71
N ARG A 268 -17.19 -4.01 -12.83
CA ARG A 268 -18.16 -4.14 -11.72
C ARG A 268 -17.82 -3.27 -10.51
N TYR A 269 -16.65 -2.65 -10.50
CA TYR A 269 -16.25 -1.80 -9.40
C TYR A 269 -17.16 -0.57 -9.34
N ALA A 270 -18.00 -0.52 -8.31
CA ALA A 270 -19.04 0.50 -8.18
C ALA A 270 -18.52 1.84 -7.66
N GLN A 271 -17.34 1.83 -7.05
CA GLN A 271 -16.69 3.02 -6.49
C GLN A 271 -15.80 3.71 -7.50
N ARG A 272 -15.54 4.98 -7.28
CA ARG A 272 -14.73 5.83 -8.14
C ARG A 272 -15.32 5.99 -9.54
N SER A 273 -16.60 6.39 -9.61
CA SER A 273 -17.10 6.96 -10.87
C SER A 273 -16.43 8.32 -11.13
N PRO A 274 -16.35 8.75 -12.39
CA PRO A 274 -15.89 10.10 -12.71
C PRO A 274 -16.55 11.19 -11.88
N GLU A 275 -17.87 11.11 -11.71
CA GLU A 275 -18.69 12.08 -10.97
C GLU A 275 -18.37 12.08 -9.46
N GLU A 276 -18.12 10.91 -8.87
CA GLU A 276 -17.72 10.80 -7.47
C GLU A 276 -16.34 11.42 -7.23
N VAL A 277 -15.37 11.18 -8.12
CA VAL A 277 -14.04 11.78 -8.03
C VAL A 277 -14.10 13.29 -8.17
N GLU A 278 -14.88 13.80 -9.12
CA GLU A 278 -15.12 15.26 -9.27
C GLU A 278 -15.70 15.86 -7.98
N ALA A 279 -16.68 15.19 -7.37
CA ALA A 279 -17.34 15.66 -6.16
C ALA A 279 -16.42 15.62 -4.94
N ILE A 280 -15.72 14.50 -4.71
CA ILE A 280 -14.84 14.29 -3.55
C ILE A 280 -13.69 15.33 -3.53
N TYR A 281 -13.04 15.53 -4.68
CA TYR A 281 -11.87 16.42 -4.77
C TYR A 281 -12.22 17.86 -5.20
N GLY A 282 -13.49 18.14 -5.52
CA GLY A 282 -13.90 19.46 -5.95
C GLY A 282 -13.14 19.97 -7.17
N LEU A 283 -12.95 19.11 -8.16
CA LEU A 283 -12.10 19.38 -9.34
C LEU A 283 -12.51 20.70 -10.02
N LYS A 284 -11.49 21.48 -10.42
CA LYS A 284 -11.68 22.73 -11.17
C LYS A 284 -11.26 22.59 -12.64
N LEU A 285 -10.60 21.50 -12.99
CA LEU A 285 -10.24 21.15 -14.35
C LEU A 285 -10.99 19.87 -14.76
N PRO A 286 -11.33 19.72 -16.06
CA PRO A 286 -12.01 18.52 -16.54
C PRO A 286 -11.12 17.27 -16.34
N LEU A 287 -11.77 16.14 -16.11
CA LEU A 287 -11.09 14.84 -16.12
C LEU A 287 -10.42 14.58 -17.48
N LEU A 288 -9.27 13.92 -17.44
CA LEU A 288 -8.58 13.47 -18.66
C LEU A 288 -9.37 12.39 -19.41
N GLN A 289 -10.21 11.65 -18.68
CA GLN A 289 -11.11 10.65 -19.21
C GLN A 289 -12.37 10.59 -18.36
N ALA A 290 -13.52 10.86 -18.94
CA ALA A 290 -14.82 10.91 -18.25
C ALA A 290 -15.70 9.68 -18.55
N GLU A 291 -15.43 8.88 -19.59
CA GLU A 291 -16.16 7.64 -19.80
C GLU A 291 -15.75 6.60 -18.77
N LYS A 292 -16.71 6.12 -17.96
CA LYS A 292 -16.48 5.27 -16.78
C LYS A 292 -15.59 4.06 -17.06
N LYS A 293 -15.81 3.36 -18.16
CA LYS A 293 -15.02 2.17 -18.52
C LYS A 293 -13.55 2.51 -18.73
N ASP A 294 -13.26 3.52 -19.53
CA ASP A 294 -11.90 3.95 -19.83
C ASP A 294 -11.26 4.62 -18.63
N PHE A 295 -12.04 5.32 -17.81
CA PHE A 295 -11.60 5.92 -16.55
C PHE A 295 -11.06 4.84 -15.59
N LEU A 296 -11.83 3.77 -15.35
CA LEU A 296 -11.40 2.68 -14.48
C LEU A 296 -10.20 1.91 -15.08
N ASN A 297 -10.20 1.66 -16.40
CA ASN A 297 -9.07 1.01 -17.06
C ASN A 297 -7.79 1.81 -16.91
N ARG A 298 -7.84 3.13 -17.01
CA ARG A 298 -6.66 3.99 -16.78
C ARG A 298 -6.18 3.95 -15.34
N ILE A 299 -7.11 3.97 -14.37
CA ILE A 299 -6.73 3.90 -12.96
C ILE A 299 -6.01 2.59 -12.66
N PHE A 300 -6.51 1.45 -13.12
CA PHE A 300 -6.04 0.14 -12.69
C PHE A 300 -5.01 -0.50 -13.63
N PHE A 301 -5.09 -0.24 -14.94
CA PHE A 301 -4.35 -1.01 -15.94
C PHE A 301 -3.42 -0.18 -16.84
N GLU A 302 -3.44 1.14 -16.76
CA GLU A 302 -2.51 1.96 -17.54
C GLU A 302 -1.48 2.65 -16.63
N PRO A 303 -0.24 2.84 -17.11
CA PRO A 303 0.74 3.66 -16.40
C PRO A 303 0.34 5.14 -16.46
N SER A 304 0.78 5.92 -15.47
CA SER A 304 0.58 7.36 -15.42
C SER A 304 1.89 8.10 -15.17
N PHE A 305 2.06 9.27 -15.76
CA PHE A 305 3.21 10.15 -15.59
C PHE A 305 2.75 11.41 -14.84
N ASN A 306 3.26 11.59 -13.64
CA ASN A 306 2.86 12.64 -12.73
C ASN A 306 4.05 13.55 -12.41
N ILE A 307 3.78 14.85 -12.32
CA ILE A 307 4.75 15.85 -11.88
C ILE A 307 4.35 16.24 -10.46
N GLU A 308 5.20 15.90 -9.48
CA GLU A 308 4.96 16.17 -8.08
C GLU A 308 5.38 17.57 -7.68
N GLY A 309 6.39 18.11 -8.36
CA GLY A 309 6.89 19.45 -8.11
C GLY A 309 7.75 19.99 -9.24
N ILE A 310 7.73 21.30 -9.42
CA ILE A 310 8.61 22.03 -10.35
C ILE A 310 9.26 23.17 -9.61
N THR A 311 10.58 23.29 -9.75
CA THR A 311 11.37 24.39 -9.18
C THR A 311 12.17 25.06 -10.28
N SER A 312 11.99 26.38 -10.44
CA SER A 312 12.77 27.18 -11.38
C SER A 312 12.65 28.66 -11.07
N GLY A 313 13.71 29.39 -11.29
CA GLY A 313 13.74 30.84 -11.22
C GLY A 313 13.50 31.44 -9.83
N TYR A 314 13.07 32.69 -9.81
CA TYR A 314 12.90 33.46 -8.58
C TYR A 314 11.54 33.18 -7.94
N GLN A 315 11.54 32.75 -6.67
CA GLN A 315 10.36 32.46 -5.86
C GLN A 315 10.13 33.47 -4.71
N GLY A 316 10.98 34.48 -4.58
CA GLY A 316 10.88 35.51 -3.53
C GLY A 316 9.84 36.60 -3.84
N GLN A 317 9.68 37.53 -2.92
CA GLN A 317 8.80 38.69 -3.11
C GLN A 317 9.36 39.68 -4.16
N GLY A 318 8.46 40.29 -4.93
CA GLY A 318 8.80 41.26 -5.95
C GLY A 318 9.16 40.65 -7.30
N VAL A 319 9.93 41.38 -8.11
CA VAL A 319 10.27 41.02 -9.49
C VAL A 319 11.78 40.85 -9.63
N LYS A 320 12.21 39.75 -10.25
CA LYS A 320 13.60 39.54 -10.68
C LYS A 320 13.58 39.14 -12.16
N THR A 321 14.06 40.07 -13.01
CA THR A 321 14.00 39.94 -14.49
C THR A 321 15.15 39.08 -15.00
N ILE A 322 15.00 37.74 -14.90
CA ILE A 322 16.04 36.77 -15.24
C ILE A 322 15.54 35.69 -16.21
N LEU A 323 16.48 35.05 -16.90
CA LEU A 323 16.38 33.70 -17.46
C LEU A 323 17.08 32.77 -16.48
N PRO A 324 16.36 31.87 -15.81
CA PRO A 324 16.97 30.95 -14.86
C PRO A 324 17.98 30.02 -15.51
N ALA A 325 19.14 29.89 -14.86
CA ALA A 325 20.20 28.98 -15.29
C ALA A 325 19.87 27.52 -15.03
N GLU A 326 19.03 27.24 -14.03
CA GLU A 326 18.68 25.90 -13.61
C GLU A 326 17.15 25.74 -13.45
N ALA A 327 16.67 24.53 -13.69
CA ALA A 327 15.29 24.10 -13.45
C ALA A 327 15.27 22.63 -13.11
N SER A 328 14.32 22.22 -12.27
CA SER A 328 14.13 20.82 -11.91
C SER A 328 12.66 20.46 -11.74
N ALA A 329 12.33 19.19 -11.94
CA ALA A 329 11.03 18.62 -11.61
C ALA A 329 11.22 17.30 -10.87
N LYS A 330 10.35 17.04 -9.89
CA LYS A 330 10.14 15.73 -9.28
C LYS A 330 9.04 15.02 -10.05
N VAL A 331 9.30 13.80 -10.45
CA VAL A 331 8.41 13.02 -11.33
C VAL A 331 8.24 11.62 -10.79
N GLU A 332 7.02 11.13 -10.83
CA GLU A 332 6.71 9.72 -10.68
C GLU A 332 6.06 9.14 -11.94
N VAL A 333 6.34 7.88 -12.22
CA VAL A 333 5.56 7.07 -13.17
C VAL A 333 4.97 5.90 -12.39
N ARG A 334 3.62 5.83 -12.33
CA ARG A 334 2.96 4.63 -11.82
C ARG A 334 3.06 3.53 -12.85
N LEU A 335 3.54 2.37 -12.42
CA LEU A 335 3.83 1.24 -13.28
C LEU A 335 2.71 0.19 -13.19
N VAL A 336 2.57 -0.58 -14.27
CA VAL A 336 1.67 -1.73 -14.35
C VAL A 336 2.48 -2.97 -14.76
N PRO A 337 1.96 -4.20 -14.59
CA PRO A 337 2.70 -5.41 -14.94
C PRO A 337 3.33 -5.36 -16.33
N GLY A 338 4.59 -5.77 -16.41
CA GLY A 338 5.43 -5.71 -17.60
C GLY A 338 6.35 -4.49 -17.69
N LEU A 339 6.11 -3.46 -16.85
CA LEU A 339 6.98 -2.29 -16.77
C LEU A 339 7.95 -2.42 -15.59
N GLU A 340 9.24 -2.43 -15.89
CA GLU A 340 10.33 -2.47 -14.92
C GLU A 340 10.89 -1.04 -14.72
N PRO A 341 11.13 -0.59 -13.47
CA PRO A 341 11.48 0.80 -13.15
C PRO A 341 12.68 1.36 -13.93
N HIS A 342 13.81 0.66 -13.95
CA HIS A 342 15.00 1.13 -14.66
C HIS A 342 14.80 1.12 -16.17
N ARG A 343 14.07 0.12 -16.68
CA ARG A 343 13.74 0.04 -18.11
C ARG A 343 12.87 1.19 -18.58
N VAL A 344 11.89 1.59 -17.77
CA VAL A 344 11.04 2.76 -18.05
C VAL A 344 11.89 4.03 -18.11
N LEU A 345 12.82 4.20 -17.16
CA LEU A 345 13.72 5.35 -17.15
C LEU A 345 14.65 5.39 -18.38
N GLU A 346 15.16 4.23 -18.82
CA GLU A 346 15.91 4.13 -20.08
C GLU A 346 15.09 4.54 -21.30
N LEU A 347 13.82 4.12 -21.37
CA LEU A 347 12.92 4.50 -22.47
C LEU A 347 12.64 6.00 -22.47
N ILE A 348 12.40 6.58 -21.29
CA ILE A 348 12.24 8.04 -21.13
C ILE A 348 13.50 8.77 -21.58
N ARG A 349 14.70 8.30 -21.21
CA ARG A 349 15.96 8.90 -21.65
C ARG A 349 16.07 8.88 -23.19
N LYS A 350 15.83 7.73 -23.79
CA LYS A 350 15.86 7.58 -25.26
C LYS A 350 14.86 8.50 -25.95
N GLN A 351 13.66 8.63 -25.38
CA GLN A 351 12.63 9.50 -25.94
C GLN A 351 13.01 10.97 -25.85
N LEU A 352 13.58 11.41 -24.72
CA LEU A 352 14.08 12.76 -24.53
C LEU A 352 15.20 13.08 -25.54
N ASP A 353 16.15 12.18 -25.73
CA ASP A 353 17.24 12.34 -26.70
C ASP A 353 16.70 12.45 -28.13
N LYS A 354 15.75 11.58 -28.49
CA LYS A 354 15.07 11.62 -29.79
C LYS A 354 14.33 12.93 -30.04
N ASN A 355 13.77 13.51 -28.97
CA ASN A 355 13.03 14.78 -29.03
C ASN A 355 13.96 16.01 -28.98
N GLY A 356 15.29 15.83 -28.87
CA GLY A 356 16.29 16.90 -28.81
C GLY A 356 16.54 17.46 -27.41
N PHE A 357 16.17 16.74 -26.35
CA PHE A 357 16.36 17.12 -24.95
C PHE A 357 17.53 16.35 -24.29
N ASP A 358 18.65 16.27 -24.96
CA ASP A 358 19.86 15.57 -24.52
C ASP A 358 20.56 16.21 -23.31
N LYS A 359 20.25 17.47 -22.99
CA LYS A 359 20.78 18.20 -21.83
C LYS A 359 19.99 17.98 -20.55
N VAL A 360 18.90 17.23 -20.61
CA VAL A 360 18.15 16.83 -19.42
C VAL A 360 18.94 15.73 -18.67
N GLU A 361 19.13 15.89 -17.38
CA GLU A 361 19.63 14.87 -16.48
C GLU A 361 18.45 14.15 -15.81
N LEU A 362 18.48 12.83 -15.77
CA LEU A 362 17.53 11.99 -15.03
C LEU A 362 18.25 11.39 -13.82
N ILE A 363 17.74 11.61 -12.63
CA ILE A 363 18.31 11.11 -11.38
C ILE A 363 17.30 10.18 -10.74
N TYR A 364 17.55 8.86 -10.80
CA TYR A 364 16.74 7.84 -10.17
C TYR A 364 16.69 8.04 -8.65
N THR A 365 15.51 7.84 -8.06
CA THR A 365 15.30 7.95 -6.61
C THR A 365 14.83 6.62 -6.02
N LEU A 366 13.73 6.07 -6.56
CA LEU A 366 13.05 4.89 -6.02
C LEU A 366 12.35 4.13 -7.16
N GLY A 367 12.25 2.83 -7.04
CA GLY A 367 11.44 2.01 -7.95
C GLY A 367 10.92 0.75 -7.29
N GLU A 368 9.63 0.48 -7.53
CA GLU A 368 8.93 -0.72 -7.13
C GLU A 368 8.21 -1.32 -8.33
N MET A 369 8.31 -2.64 -8.50
CA MET A 369 7.59 -3.38 -9.53
C MET A 369 6.12 -3.51 -9.15
N SER A 370 5.23 -3.54 -10.16
CA SER A 370 3.83 -3.86 -9.94
C SER A 370 3.62 -5.37 -9.84
N TYR A 371 2.60 -5.77 -9.08
CA TYR A 371 2.17 -7.16 -8.99
C TYR A 371 0.65 -7.30 -9.20
N ARG A 372 0.24 -8.46 -9.71
CA ARG A 372 -1.17 -8.80 -9.91
C ARG A 372 -1.37 -10.31 -9.83
N SER A 373 -2.05 -10.76 -8.77
CA SER A 373 -2.41 -12.17 -8.57
C SER A 373 -3.39 -12.67 -9.62
N ASP A 374 -3.33 -13.96 -9.89
CA ASP A 374 -4.45 -14.66 -10.54
C ASP A 374 -5.65 -14.76 -9.59
N MET A 375 -6.61 -13.86 -9.74
CA MET A 375 -7.84 -13.83 -8.95
C MET A 375 -8.74 -15.07 -9.17
N SER A 376 -8.33 -16.04 -9.99
CA SER A 376 -8.97 -17.35 -10.12
C SER A 376 -8.30 -18.45 -9.32
N ALA A 377 -7.19 -18.18 -8.64
CA ALA A 377 -6.50 -19.12 -7.80
C ALA A 377 -7.48 -19.69 -6.73
N PRO A 378 -7.50 -21.01 -6.51
CA PRO A 378 -8.45 -21.63 -5.57
C PRO A 378 -8.38 -21.05 -4.16
N SER A 379 -7.18 -20.71 -3.68
CA SER A 379 -6.95 -20.07 -2.38
C SER A 379 -7.64 -18.70 -2.30
N ILE A 380 -7.50 -17.86 -3.32
CA ILE A 380 -8.11 -16.52 -3.38
C ILE A 380 -9.63 -16.64 -3.51
N LEU A 381 -10.13 -17.56 -4.34
CA LEU A 381 -11.57 -17.82 -4.46
C LEU A 381 -12.18 -18.24 -3.13
N LYS A 382 -11.46 -19.04 -2.33
CA LYS A 382 -11.88 -19.42 -1.00
C LYS A 382 -12.05 -18.22 -0.07
N VAL A 383 -11.10 -17.30 -0.05
CA VAL A 383 -11.19 -16.04 0.72
C VAL A 383 -12.43 -15.23 0.29
N ILE A 384 -12.65 -15.08 -1.02
CA ILE A 384 -13.79 -14.33 -1.56
C ILE A 384 -15.12 -14.97 -1.12
N GLU A 385 -15.24 -16.29 -1.17
CA GLU A 385 -16.45 -17.01 -0.75
C GLU A 385 -16.69 -16.91 0.77
N LEU A 386 -15.63 -16.99 1.58
CA LEU A 386 -15.74 -16.82 3.02
C LEU A 386 -16.16 -15.39 3.37
N ALA A 387 -15.51 -14.38 2.80
CA ALA A 387 -15.83 -12.98 3.07
C ALA A 387 -17.30 -12.63 2.79
N LYS A 388 -17.91 -13.21 1.76
CA LYS A 388 -19.34 -13.04 1.46
C LYS A 388 -20.26 -13.49 2.60
N LYS A 389 -19.80 -14.37 3.51
CA LYS A 389 -20.57 -14.81 4.66
C LYS A 389 -20.62 -13.77 5.78
N PHE A 390 -19.63 -12.86 5.85
CA PHE A 390 -19.48 -11.89 6.92
C PHE A 390 -19.94 -10.48 6.53
N TYR A 391 -19.82 -10.11 5.26
CA TYR A 391 -20.15 -8.77 4.78
C TYR A 391 -21.50 -8.72 4.09
N LYS A 392 -22.50 -8.16 4.78
CA LYS A 392 -23.90 -8.07 4.33
C LYS A 392 -24.08 -7.38 2.97
N LYS A 393 -23.27 -6.38 2.69
CA LYS A 393 -23.27 -5.65 1.41
C LYS A 393 -22.48 -6.36 0.32
N GLY A 394 -21.88 -7.51 0.64
CA GLY A 394 -21.06 -8.31 -0.25
C GLY A 394 -19.61 -7.86 -0.27
N VAL A 395 -18.91 -8.29 -1.30
CA VAL A 395 -17.48 -8.01 -1.52
C VAL A 395 -17.26 -7.31 -2.86
N SER A 396 -16.29 -6.43 -2.91
CA SER A 396 -15.77 -5.83 -4.13
C SER A 396 -14.40 -6.44 -4.42
N VAL A 397 -14.25 -7.08 -5.57
CA VAL A 397 -13.02 -7.82 -5.91
C VAL A 397 -12.27 -7.06 -7.01
N LEU A 398 -11.03 -6.74 -6.75
CA LEU A 398 -10.14 -6.04 -7.67
C LEU A 398 -8.89 -6.87 -7.97
N PRO A 399 -8.45 -6.95 -9.23
CA PRO A 399 -7.20 -7.65 -9.56
C PRO A 399 -5.95 -6.89 -9.08
N THR A 400 -6.08 -5.59 -8.88
CA THR A 400 -5.01 -4.69 -8.43
C THR A 400 -5.60 -3.42 -7.80
N THR A 401 -4.88 -2.78 -6.90
CA THR A 401 -5.15 -1.42 -6.44
C THR A 401 -4.40 -0.39 -7.29
N ALA A 402 -4.69 0.88 -7.09
CA ALA A 402 -3.95 1.98 -7.72
C ALA A 402 -2.74 2.43 -6.88
N GLY A 403 -2.62 1.94 -5.64
CA GLY A 403 -1.50 2.18 -4.74
C GLY A 403 -0.26 1.36 -5.10
N THR A 404 0.81 1.57 -4.38
CA THR A 404 2.10 0.87 -4.53
C THR A 404 2.48 0.23 -3.21
N GLY A 405 3.20 -0.88 -3.27
CA GLY A 405 3.76 -1.61 -2.13
C GLY A 405 4.64 -2.77 -2.63
N PRO A 406 5.37 -3.46 -1.77
CA PRO A 406 6.39 -4.43 -2.16
C PRO A 406 5.85 -5.83 -2.51
N MET A 407 4.59 -5.94 -2.97
CA MET A 407 3.98 -7.25 -3.30
C MET A 407 4.78 -8.01 -4.37
N HIS A 408 5.37 -7.31 -5.34
CA HIS A 408 6.20 -7.97 -6.36
C HIS A 408 7.42 -8.63 -5.74
N THR A 409 8.13 -7.93 -4.87
CA THR A 409 9.31 -8.43 -4.14
C THR A 409 8.97 -9.70 -3.35
N VAL A 410 7.81 -9.71 -2.68
CA VAL A 410 7.34 -10.89 -1.96
C VAL A 410 6.99 -12.04 -2.90
N PHE A 411 6.36 -11.75 -4.03
CA PHE A 411 6.03 -12.78 -5.02
C PHE A 411 7.26 -13.42 -5.66
N GLU A 412 8.25 -12.63 -6.07
CA GLU A 412 9.52 -13.13 -6.64
C GLU A 412 10.26 -14.05 -5.66
N ALA A 413 10.20 -13.75 -4.37
CA ALA A 413 10.83 -14.57 -3.35
C ALA A 413 10.06 -15.87 -3.05
N LEU A 414 8.72 -15.82 -2.97
CA LEU A 414 7.90 -16.88 -2.37
C LEU A 414 7.01 -17.63 -3.36
N GLU A 415 6.68 -17.03 -4.51
CA GLU A 415 5.77 -17.59 -5.55
C GLU A 415 4.40 -18.03 -4.99
N VAL A 416 3.91 -17.33 -3.97
CA VAL A 416 2.66 -17.65 -3.27
C VAL A 416 1.49 -16.80 -3.81
N PRO A 417 0.28 -17.35 -3.95
CA PRO A 417 -0.91 -16.55 -4.24
C PRO A 417 -1.15 -15.52 -3.13
N MET A 418 -1.29 -14.24 -3.50
CA MET A 418 -1.45 -13.15 -2.56
C MET A 418 -2.81 -12.48 -2.71
N VAL A 419 -3.40 -12.11 -1.58
CA VAL A 419 -4.66 -11.38 -1.51
C VAL A 419 -4.63 -10.38 -0.36
N ALA A 420 -5.12 -9.17 -0.60
CA ALA A 420 -5.27 -8.15 0.43
C ALA A 420 -6.74 -8.02 0.83
N PHE A 421 -7.01 -8.02 2.11
CA PHE A 421 -8.25 -7.62 2.75
C PHE A 421 -7.97 -7.24 4.22
N GLY A 422 -8.72 -6.30 4.75
CA GLY A 422 -8.37 -5.76 6.06
C GLY A 422 -9.57 -5.25 6.85
N LEU A 423 -9.25 -4.52 7.89
CA LEU A 423 -10.18 -3.98 8.88
C LEU A 423 -10.43 -2.47 8.73
N GLY A 424 -9.75 -1.85 7.78
CA GLY A 424 -9.91 -0.44 7.49
C GLY A 424 -11.30 -0.07 6.95
N ASN A 425 -11.54 1.21 6.86
CA ASN A 425 -12.80 1.75 6.34
C ASN A 425 -12.54 2.94 5.40
N ALA A 426 -13.56 3.36 4.65
CA ALA A 426 -13.44 4.46 3.70
C ALA A 426 -13.01 5.82 4.31
N ASN A 427 -12.93 5.92 5.64
CA ASN A 427 -12.51 7.10 6.39
C ASN A 427 -11.44 6.76 7.45
N SER A 428 -10.65 5.72 7.20
CA SER A 428 -9.55 5.31 8.11
C SER A 428 -8.51 6.40 8.31
N ARG A 429 -8.30 7.26 7.32
CA ARG A 429 -7.34 8.38 7.35
C ARG A 429 -5.89 7.91 7.55
N ASP A 430 -5.51 6.85 6.89
CA ASP A 430 -4.13 6.38 6.88
C ASP A 430 -3.19 7.53 6.53
N HIS A 431 -2.04 7.62 7.22
CA HIS A 431 -1.09 8.72 7.14
C HIS A 431 -1.63 10.10 7.57
N GLY A 432 -2.91 10.21 7.96
CA GLY A 432 -3.55 11.45 8.42
C GLY A 432 -3.73 11.54 9.94
N GLY A 433 -4.31 12.64 10.40
CA GLY A 433 -4.76 12.79 11.78
C GLY A 433 -6.08 12.07 12.04
N ASP A 434 -6.26 11.59 13.29
CA ASP A 434 -7.40 10.74 13.66
C ASP A 434 -7.53 9.45 12.83
N GLU A 435 -6.39 8.81 12.51
CA GLU A 435 -6.37 7.46 11.94
C GLU A 435 -7.23 6.52 12.78
N ASN A 436 -8.08 5.72 12.13
CA ASN A 436 -9.10 4.96 12.85
C ASN A 436 -9.56 3.70 12.14
N VAL A 437 -10.10 2.78 12.95
CA VAL A 437 -10.87 1.62 12.51
C VAL A 437 -12.20 1.55 13.25
N ARG A 438 -13.23 1.00 12.62
CA ARG A 438 -14.51 0.75 13.29
C ARG A 438 -14.43 -0.53 14.10
N ILE A 439 -14.90 -0.51 15.35
CA ILE A 439 -14.90 -1.70 16.23
C ILE A 439 -15.65 -2.87 15.58
N ALA A 440 -16.79 -2.61 14.94
CA ALA A 440 -17.55 -3.65 14.26
C ALA A 440 -16.77 -4.28 13.10
N ASP A 441 -15.99 -3.51 12.34
CA ASP A 441 -15.18 -4.01 11.24
C ASP A 441 -13.96 -4.77 11.75
N TYR A 442 -13.32 -4.27 12.81
CA TYR A 442 -12.24 -4.94 13.50
C TYR A 442 -12.67 -6.34 14.00
N TYR A 443 -13.82 -6.43 14.63
CA TYR A 443 -14.34 -7.70 15.12
C TYR A 443 -14.79 -8.64 13.99
N THR A 444 -15.42 -8.09 12.95
CA THR A 444 -15.77 -8.87 11.74
C THR A 444 -14.52 -9.43 11.05
N HIS A 445 -13.43 -8.68 11.01
CA HIS A 445 -12.15 -9.15 10.48
C HIS A 445 -11.58 -10.31 11.31
N ILE A 446 -11.61 -10.21 12.64
CA ILE A 446 -11.22 -11.31 13.54
C ILE A 446 -12.02 -12.59 13.20
N GLU A 447 -13.34 -12.49 13.10
CA GLU A 447 -14.21 -13.63 12.77
C GLU A 447 -13.95 -14.21 11.37
N LEU A 448 -13.70 -13.35 10.38
CA LEU A 448 -13.34 -13.80 9.02
C LEU A 448 -12.00 -14.54 9.00
N VAL A 449 -10.98 -14.04 9.73
CA VAL A 449 -9.67 -14.70 9.83
C VAL A 449 -9.78 -16.03 10.59
N GLU A 450 -10.56 -16.10 11.67
CA GLU A 450 -10.85 -17.35 12.38
C GLU A 450 -11.48 -18.38 11.44
N GLU A 451 -12.53 -18.00 10.70
CA GLU A 451 -13.20 -18.88 9.71
C GLU A 451 -12.25 -19.26 8.55
N LEU A 452 -11.34 -18.37 8.14
CA LEU A 452 -10.34 -18.68 7.12
C LEU A 452 -9.42 -19.80 7.60
N ILE A 453 -8.90 -19.70 8.82
CA ILE A 453 -8.04 -20.71 9.44
C ILE A 453 -8.76 -22.08 9.47
N VAL A 454 -10.01 -22.09 9.93
CA VAL A 454 -10.83 -23.31 10.04
C VAL A 454 -11.15 -23.93 8.68
N SER A 455 -11.51 -23.08 7.72
CA SER A 455 -11.99 -23.54 6.42
C SER A 455 -10.89 -23.89 5.43
N TYR A 456 -9.63 -23.64 5.77
CA TYR A 456 -8.50 -23.78 4.84
C TYR A 456 -7.82 -25.18 4.90
N GLU A 457 -8.41 -26.11 5.65
CA GLU A 457 -7.97 -27.52 5.73
C GLU A 457 -7.71 -28.17 4.37
#